data_b0253944f3ce9eff157f3ad9ae8e96c9
#
_entry.id   b0253944f3ce9eff157f3ad9ae8e96c9
#
_cell.length_a   1.000
_cell.length_b   1.000
_cell.length_c   1.000
_cell.angle_alpha   90.00
_cell.angle_beta   90.00
_cell.angle_gamma   90.00
#
_symmetry.space_group_name_H-M   'P 1'
#
loop_
_entity.id
_entity.type
_entity.pdbx_description
1 polymer ?
#
loop_
_entity_poly.entity_id
_entity_poly.type
_entity_poly.pdbx_seq_one_letter_code
_entity_poly.pdbx_strand_id
1 'polypeptide(L)'
;MNPEEIIHAFENGERELEPLLEKMGWESWLGVAELGLIMGSEIVTFLEEKLSPAESKVLELVKKRIAGEINLDSIEEALEVARNPETRELALEGRLRMERGLVHFENGQIEEARDDLTWAETRLKSVAKASRDHDISLLNKAAFHLSIDEPMMALHVHGEISRKSGHANETLAISRIQAARIHLAFGHIFDAARCAFNAHAHAMIAKQIELAVESGAIFVEISSGFINDEAEKFADQVAESKPLSAGENAPILQVHSDDVFGVLEWCIENTKEGYSGEESPDLRALVMLAKRLERAELFADLLSSPNEVEDALLAALCASISEGDSATMWTARVTEIMTLKDV
;
A
#
# COMPACT_ATOMS: atom_id res chain seq x y z
N MET A 1 4.08 -18.23 -5.51
CA MET A 1 3.44 -18.84 -4.32
C MET A 1 3.64 -17.87 -3.18
N ASN A 2 2.60 -17.59 -2.42
CA ASN A 2 2.64 -16.70 -1.26
C ASN A 2 2.38 -17.51 0.03
N PRO A 3 2.63 -16.96 1.24
CA PRO A 3 2.40 -17.65 2.51
C PRO A 3 0.96 -18.15 2.69
N GLU A 4 -0.03 -17.43 2.17
CA GLU A 4 -1.45 -17.81 2.24
C GLU A 4 -1.73 -19.15 1.53
N GLU A 5 -1.06 -19.41 0.41
CA GLU A 5 -1.21 -20.68 -0.32
C GLU A 5 -0.76 -21.87 0.53
N ILE A 6 0.26 -21.69 1.39
CA ILE A 6 0.69 -22.73 2.35
C ILE A 6 -0.36 -22.92 3.43
N ILE A 7 -0.90 -21.82 3.98
CA ILE A 7 -1.95 -21.89 5.01
C ILE A 7 -3.18 -22.59 4.45
N HIS A 8 -3.64 -22.22 3.27
CA HIS A 8 -4.76 -22.88 2.60
C HIS A 8 -4.50 -24.36 2.30
N ALA A 9 -3.26 -24.73 1.88
CA ALA A 9 -2.92 -26.13 1.68
C ALA A 9 -3.04 -26.93 2.98
N PHE A 10 -2.54 -26.38 4.10
CA PHE A 10 -2.66 -26.97 5.42
C PHE A 10 -4.14 -27.14 5.85
N GLU A 11 -4.97 -26.12 5.66
CA GLU A 11 -6.41 -26.17 5.99
C GLU A 11 -7.16 -27.18 5.14
N ASN A 12 -6.71 -27.42 3.90
CA ASN A 12 -7.21 -28.47 3.02
C ASN A 12 -6.66 -29.89 3.33
N GLY A 13 -5.88 -30.02 4.41
CA GLY A 13 -5.40 -31.32 4.90
C GLY A 13 -3.99 -31.72 4.48
N GLU A 14 -3.27 -30.87 3.69
CA GLU A 14 -1.86 -31.10 3.38
C GLU A 14 -1.01 -30.99 4.66
N ARG A 15 -0.05 -31.92 4.82
CA ARG A 15 0.84 -31.95 5.98
C ARG A 15 2.32 -31.95 5.59
N GLU A 16 2.62 -32.24 4.32
CA GLU A 16 3.97 -32.17 3.77
C GLU A 16 4.18 -30.78 3.14
N LEU A 17 4.46 -29.78 3.97
CA LEU A 17 4.52 -28.37 3.56
C LEU A 17 5.91 -27.93 3.11
N GLU A 18 6.96 -28.70 3.39
CA GLU A 18 8.35 -28.37 3.04
C GLU A 18 8.54 -28.09 1.54
N PRO A 19 7.96 -28.87 0.60
CA PRO A 19 8.10 -28.58 -0.83
C PRO A 19 7.44 -27.25 -1.25
N LEU A 20 6.44 -26.77 -0.49
CA LEU A 20 5.78 -25.50 -0.73
C LEU A 20 6.66 -24.34 -0.23
N LEU A 21 7.28 -24.49 0.92
CA LEU A 21 8.22 -23.51 1.48
C LEU A 21 9.43 -23.32 0.53
N GLU A 22 10.01 -24.43 0.04
CA GLU A 22 11.12 -24.40 -0.92
C GLU A 22 10.74 -23.65 -2.22
N LYS A 23 9.53 -23.85 -2.73
CA LYS A 23 9.02 -23.12 -3.90
C LYS A 23 8.91 -21.62 -3.69
N MET A 24 8.73 -21.19 -2.45
CA MET A 24 8.75 -19.76 -2.09
C MET A 24 10.18 -19.20 -2.02
N GLY A 25 11.20 -20.07 -1.97
CA GLY A 25 12.58 -19.66 -1.73
C GLY A 25 12.81 -19.16 -0.29
N TRP A 26 11.98 -19.60 0.66
CA TRP A 26 12.12 -19.26 2.07
C TRP A 26 12.89 -20.35 2.80
N GLU A 27 13.74 -19.91 3.73
CA GLU A 27 14.54 -20.79 4.58
C GLU A 27 13.91 -20.99 5.98
N SER A 28 12.83 -20.26 6.29
CA SER A 28 12.22 -20.23 7.61
C SER A 28 10.69 -20.27 7.55
N TRP A 29 10.10 -20.96 8.52
CA TRP A 29 8.67 -21.04 8.74
C TRP A 29 8.09 -19.82 9.45
N LEU A 30 8.93 -18.94 10.01
CA LEU A 30 8.49 -17.81 10.84
C LEU A 30 7.44 -16.94 10.13
N GLY A 31 7.69 -16.55 8.87
CA GLY A 31 6.76 -15.71 8.12
C GLY A 31 5.39 -16.37 7.86
N VAL A 32 5.36 -17.70 7.66
CA VAL A 32 4.10 -18.46 7.53
C VAL A 32 3.37 -18.53 8.88
N ALA A 33 4.13 -18.74 9.97
CA ALA A 33 3.57 -18.78 11.32
C ALA A 33 3.00 -17.41 11.74
N GLU A 34 3.69 -16.31 11.44
CA GLU A 34 3.22 -14.94 11.69
C GLU A 34 1.90 -14.65 10.95
N LEU A 35 1.83 -14.99 9.66
CA LEU A 35 0.59 -14.80 8.88
C LEU A 35 -0.53 -15.72 9.38
N GLY A 36 -0.22 -16.99 9.66
CA GLY A 36 -1.17 -17.93 10.24
C GLY A 36 -1.76 -17.42 11.56
N LEU A 37 -0.94 -16.75 12.38
CA LEU A 37 -1.38 -16.13 13.62
C LEU A 37 -2.39 -14.99 13.36
N ILE A 38 -2.11 -14.13 12.38
CA ILE A 38 -3.01 -13.03 11.98
C ILE A 38 -4.34 -13.58 11.44
N MET A 39 -4.28 -14.66 10.66
CA MET A 39 -5.46 -15.32 10.08
C MET A 39 -6.21 -16.22 11.07
N GLY A 40 -5.68 -16.45 12.29
CA GLY A 40 -6.27 -17.36 13.28
C GLY A 40 -6.21 -18.83 12.87
N SER A 41 -5.25 -19.23 12.04
CA SER A 41 -5.10 -20.60 11.53
C SER A 41 -4.39 -21.51 12.53
N GLU A 42 -4.82 -22.77 12.60
CA GLU A 42 -4.20 -23.82 13.43
C GLU A 42 -2.78 -24.21 12.95
N ILE A 43 -2.36 -23.77 11.76
CA ILE A 43 -1.01 -24.01 11.24
C ILE A 43 0.07 -23.51 12.20
N VAL A 44 -0.21 -22.47 12.98
CA VAL A 44 0.73 -21.90 13.96
C VAL A 44 1.23 -22.98 14.91
N THR A 45 0.31 -23.74 15.51
CA THR A 45 0.66 -24.83 16.45
C THR A 45 1.48 -25.93 15.76
N PHE A 46 1.16 -26.23 14.52
CA PHE A 46 1.93 -27.21 13.73
C PHE A 46 3.36 -26.73 13.42
N LEU A 47 3.54 -25.42 13.22
CA LEU A 47 4.84 -24.83 12.88
C LEU A 47 5.71 -24.51 14.11
N GLU A 48 5.16 -24.38 15.31
CA GLU A 48 5.92 -24.05 16.53
C GLU A 48 7.11 -25.01 16.78
N GLU A 49 6.93 -26.30 16.49
CA GLU A 49 8.00 -27.30 16.66
C GLU A 49 9.10 -27.21 15.59
N LYS A 50 8.88 -26.45 14.52
CA LYS A 50 9.80 -26.27 13.39
C LYS A 50 10.63 -24.97 13.50
N LEU A 51 10.29 -24.10 14.43
CA LEU A 51 10.99 -22.83 14.64
C LEU A 51 12.24 -23.01 15.51
N SER A 52 13.27 -22.22 15.21
CA SER A 52 14.42 -22.09 16.10
C SER A 52 14.01 -21.41 17.43
N PRO A 53 14.82 -21.51 18.49
CA PRO A 53 14.52 -20.81 19.73
C PRO A 53 14.35 -19.29 19.58
N ALA A 54 15.12 -18.66 18.71
CA ALA A 54 15.02 -17.22 18.45
C ALA A 54 13.75 -16.88 17.63
N GLU A 55 13.43 -17.68 16.61
CA GLU A 55 12.17 -17.53 15.85
C GLU A 55 10.93 -17.71 16.73
N SER A 56 10.96 -18.69 17.65
CA SER A 56 9.89 -18.91 18.62
C SER A 56 9.68 -17.68 19.52
N LYS A 57 10.77 -17.00 19.93
CA LYS A 57 10.69 -15.76 20.70
C LYS A 57 10.11 -14.61 19.86
N VAL A 58 10.46 -14.50 18.58
CA VAL A 58 9.85 -13.51 17.68
C VAL A 58 8.34 -13.77 17.54
N LEU A 59 7.93 -15.01 17.32
CA LEU A 59 6.51 -15.36 17.24
C LEU A 59 5.75 -15.05 18.56
N GLU A 60 6.38 -15.29 19.73
CA GLU A 60 5.82 -14.90 21.02
C GLU A 60 5.62 -13.38 21.13
N LEU A 61 6.58 -12.58 20.64
CA LEU A 61 6.46 -11.12 20.60
C LEU A 61 5.36 -10.64 19.65
N VAL A 62 5.17 -11.28 18.50
CA VAL A 62 4.06 -11.00 17.60
C VAL A 62 2.71 -11.26 18.29
N LYS A 63 2.59 -12.38 19.03
CA LYS A 63 1.39 -12.66 19.85
C LYS A 63 1.14 -11.56 20.88
N LYS A 64 2.19 -11.12 21.60
CA LYS A 64 2.09 -10.02 22.57
C LYS A 64 1.71 -8.68 21.91
N ARG A 65 2.24 -8.38 20.73
CA ARG A 65 1.88 -7.17 19.98
C ARG A 65 0.40 -7.16 19.58
N ILE A 66 -0.11 -8.27 19.07
CA ILE A 66 -1.54 -8.42 18.73
C ILE A 66 -2.42 -8.25 19.97
N ALA A 67 -1.97 -8.75 21.13
CA ALA A 67 -2.67 -8.60 22.41
C ALA A 67 -2.51 -7.20 23.05
N GLY A 68 -1.65 -6.33 22.52
CA GLY A 68 -1.31 -5.04 23.13
C GLY A 68 -0.43 -5.16 24.40
N GLU A 69 0.26 -6.28 24.57
CA GLU A 69 1.04 -6.61 25.77
C GLU A 69 2.57 -6.54 25.54
N ILE A 70 3.00 -6.10 24.35
CA ILE A 70 4.43 -6.00 24.04
C ILE A 70 5.10 -4.92 24.90
N ASN A 71 6.30 -5.22 25.41
CA ASN A 71 7.08 -4.30 26.23
C ASN A 71 8.59 -4.53 26.02
N LEU A 72 9.40 -3.59 26.50
CA LEU A 72 10.85 -3.63 26.34
C LEU A 72 11.49 -4.88 26.96
N ASP A 73 11.04 -5.30 28.14
CA ASP A 73 11.63 -6.46 28.86
C ASP A 73 11.47 -7.73 28.02
N SER A 74 10.30 -7.95 27.42
CA SER A 74 10.04 -9.13 26.58
C SER A 74 10.88 -9.12 25.30
N ILE A 75 11.20 -7.94 24.75
CA ILE A 75 12.06 -7.81 23.58
C ILE A 75 13.53 -8.04 23.95
N GLU A 76 13.99 -7.54 25.10
CA GLU A 76 15.35 -7.79 25.57
C GLU A 76 15.59 -9.29 25.83
N GLU A 77 14.64 -10.01 26.44
CA GLU A 77 14.71 -11.46 26.57
C GLU A 77 14.88 -12.17 25.22
N ALA A 78 14.13 -11.76 24.22
CA ALA A 78 14.24 -12.32 22.87
C ALA A 78 15.58 -11.96 22.20
N LEU A 79 16.08 -10.73 22.41
CA LEU A 79 17.40 -10.30 21.94
C LEU A 79 18.55 -11.10 22.57
N GLU A 80 18.45 -11.46 23.85
CA GLU A 80 19.44 -12.33 24.50
C GLU A 80 19.52 -13.70 23.82
N VAL A 81 18.35 -14.28 23.44
CA VAL A 81 18.32 -15.56 22.73
C VAL A 81 18.91 -15.41 21.32
N ALA A 82 18.56 -14.39 20.57
CA ALA A 82 19.06 -14.17 19.20
C ALA A 82 20.58 -13.85 19.16
N ARG A 83 21.13 -13.32 20.25
CA ARG A 83 22.55 -12.98 20.40
C ARG A 83 23.40 -14.11 20.98
N ASN A 84 22.82 -15.26 21.29
CA ASN A 84 23.57 -16.39 21.81
C ASN A 84 24.78 -16.68 20.91
N PRO A 85 26.01 -16.71 21.42
CA PRO A 85 27.22 -16.88 20.61
C PRO A 85 27.26 -18.17 19.81
N GLU A 86 26.58 -19.22 20.26
CA GLU A 86 26.56 -20.54 19.60
C GLU A 86 25.57 -20.63 18.43
N THR A 87 24.50 -19.83 18.49
CA THR A 87 23.40 -19.89 17.53
C THR A 87 22.99 -18.51 17.02
N ARG A 88 23.94 -17.59 16.94
CA ARG A 88 23.65 -16.18 16.63
C ARG A 88 22.94 -15.99 15.30
N GLU A 89 21.74 -15.41 15.37
CA GLU A 89 20.87 -15.15 14.22
C GLU A 89 20.81 -13.63 13.96
N LEU A 90 21.72 -13.14 13.11
CA LEU A 90 21.91 -11.70 12.86
C LEU A 90 20.68 -11.03 12.22
N ALA A 91 19.90 -11.74 11.41
CA ALA A 91 18.68 -11.22 10.81
C ALA A 91 17.60 -11.04 11.89
N LEU A 92 17.43 -12.02 12.78
CA LEU A 92 16.48 -11.91 13.89
C LEU A 92 16.90 -10.86 14.91
N GLU A 93 18.21 -10.67 15.17
CA GLU A 93 18.68 -9.53 15.97
C GLU A 93 18.24 -8.19 15.32
N GLY A 94 18.34 -8.08 13.99
CA GLY A 94 17.86 -6.91 13.25
C GLY A 94 16.36 -6.70 13.41
N ARG A 95 15.55 -7.76 13.24
CA ARG A 95 14.11 -7.74 13.43
C ARG A 95 13.73 -7.32 14.86
N LEU A 96 14.35 -7.91 15.87
CA LEU A 96 14.06 -7.62 17.27
C LEU A 96 14.45 -6.19 17.66
N ARG A 97 15.56 -5.66 17.12
CA ARG A 97 15.91 -4.25 17.30
C ARG A 97 14.90 -3.32 16.66
N MET A 98 14.36 -3.67 15.49
CA MET A 98 13.27 -2.92 14.89
C MET A 98 12.04 -2.89 15.81
N GLU A 99 11.62 -4.03 16.36
CA GLU A 99 10.51 -4.10 17.31
C GLU A 99 10.78 -3.24 18.56
N ARG A 100 12.01 -3.26 19.08
CA ARG A 100 12.40 -2.42 20.21
C ARG A 100 12.32 -0.93 19.88
N GLY A 101 12.77 -0.54 18.70
CA GLY A 101 12.67 0.82 18.21
C GLY A 101 11.22 1.31 18.11
N LEU A 102 10.30 0.46 17.66
CA LEU A 102 8.87 0.79 17.64
C LEU A 102 8.31 0.99 19.05
N VAL A 103 8.67 0.13 20.02
CA VAL A 103 8.22 0.30 21.42
C VAL A 103 8.86 1.55 22.07
N HIS A 104 10.12 1.87 21.76
CA HIS A 104 10.72 3.14 22.18
C HIS A 104 9.94 4.33 21.64
N PHE A 105 9.56 4.28 20.36
CA PHE A 105 8.77 5.33 19.75
C PHE A 105 7.39 5.48 20.41
N GLU A 106 6.67 4.38 20.64
CA GLU A 106 5.38 4.35 21.35
C GLU A 106 5.47 4.95 22.77
N ASN A 107 6.62 4.82 23.41
CA ASN A 107 6.93 5.39 24.74
C ASN A 107 7.46 6.84 24.67
N GLY A 108 7.54 7.45 23.50
CA GLY A 108 8.07 8.81 23.32
C GLY A 108 9.59 8.93 23.41
N GLN A 109 10.32 7.83 23.39
CA GLN A 109 11.78 7.75 23.44
C GLN A 109 12.35 7.85 22.02
N ILE A 110 12.33 9.07 21.47
CA ILE A 110 12.56 9.32 20.03
C ILE A 110 14.00 8.97 19.60
N GLU A 111 15.01 9.29 20.41
CA GLU A 111 16.40 9.05 20.04
C GLU A 111 16.73 7.56 20.12
N GLU A 112 16.25 6.85 21.14
CA GLU A 112 16.40 5.40 21.27
C GLU A 112 15.70 4.67 20.11
N ALA A 113 14.50 5.14 19.70
CA ALA A 113 13.78 4.64 18.54
C ALA A 113 14.59 4.85 17.25
N ARG A 114 15.14 6.05 17.05
CA ARG A 114 15.98 6.41 15.89
C ARG A 114 17.20 5.49 15.80
N ASP A 115 17.90 5.29 16.90
CA ASP A 115 19.10 4.47 16.97
C ASP A 115 18.80 3.01 16.62
N ASP A 116 17.74 2.45 17.20
CA ASP A 116 17.36 1.07 16.98
C ASP A 116 16.85 0.82 15.56
N LEU A 117 15.99 1.69 15.02
CA LEU A 117 15.47 1.58 13.65
C LEU A 117 16.59 1.73 12.61
N THR A 118 17.53 2.65 12.83
CA THR A 118 18.69 2.83 11.95
C THR A 118 19.64 1.65 11.99
N TRP A 119 19.91 1.11 13.20
CA TRP A 119 20.75 -0.06 13.36
C TRP A 119 20.10 -1.30 12.73
N ALA A 120 18.79 -1.50 12.93
CA ALA A 120 18.03 -2.61 12.38
C ALA A 120 18.08 -2.63 10.86
N GLU A 121 17.76 -1.51 10.21
CA GLU A 121 17.83 -1.36 8.74
C GLU A 121 19.23 -1.67 8.23
N THR A 122 20.27 -1.07 8.82
CA THR A 122 21.66 -1.27 8.40
C THR A 122 22.07 -2.75 8.55
N ARG A 123 21.66 -3.41 9.63
CA ARG A 123 21.94 -4.83 9.85
C ARG A 123 21.22 -5.69 8.82
N LEU A 124 19.91 -5.52 8.66
CA LEU A 124 19.11 -6.30 7.72
C LEU A 124 19.57 -6.09 6.27
N LYS A 125 19.92 -4.87 5.89
CA LYS A 125 20.53 -4.58 4.58
C LYS A 125 21.82 -5.36 4.32
N SER A 126 22.62 -5.62 5.37
CA SER A 126 23.90 -6.31 5.23
C SER A 126 23.76 -7.84 5.22
N VAL A 127 22.81 -8.43 5.96
CA VAL A 127 22.71 -9.88 6.15
C VAL A 127 21.50 -10.53 5.47
N ALA A 128 20.47 -9.76 5.18
CA ALA A 128 19.19 -10.23 4.64
C ALA A 128 18.58 -9.20 3.66
N LYS A 129 19.39 -8.65 2.76
CA LYS A 129 18.97 -7.62 1.81
C LYS A 129 17.76 -8.08 1.01
N ALA A 130 16.76 -7.20 0.91
CA ALA A 130 15.49 -7.44 0.23
C ALA A 130 14.70 -8.65 0.76
N SER A 131 14.99 -9.08 1.98
CA SER A 131 14.08 -9.97 2.70
C SER A 131 12.86 -9.20 3.20
N ARG A 132 11.80 -9.93 3.59
CA ARG A 132 10.61 -9.35 4.19
C ARG A 132 10.93 -8.45 5.40
N ASP A 133 11.84 -8.88 6.28
CA ASP A 133 12.23 -8.09 7.44
C ASP A 133 12.99 -6.82 7.08
N HIS A 134 13.85 -6.86 6.05
CA HIS A 134 14.50 -5.66 5.53
C HIS A 134 13.48 -4.68 4.93
N ASP A 135 12.53 -5.19 4.15
CA ASP A 135 11.46 -4.41 3.55
C ASP A 135 10.61 -3.70 4.63
N ILE A 136 10.17 -4.44 5.64
CA ILE A 136 9.42 -3.90 6.79
C ILE A 136 10.25 -2.87 7.56
N SER A 137 11.56 -3.10 7.73
CA SER A 137 12.43 -2.16 8.44
C SER A 137 12.55 -0.82 7.74
N LEU A 138 12.59 -0.82 6.41
CA LEU A 138 12.59 0.40 5.60
C LEU A 138 11.25 1.14 5.70
N LEU A 139 10.12 0.42 5.58
CA LEU A 139 8.79 1.02 5.71
C LEU A 139 8.58 1.63 7.11
N ASN A 140 8.96 0.93 8.17
CA ASN A 140 8.86 1.44 9.54
C ASN A 140 9.77 2.64 9.79
N LYS A 141 10.99 2.63 9.24
CA LYS A 141 11.91 3.76 9.32
C LYS A 141 11.37 4.99 8.59
N ALA A 142 10.75 4.81 7.41
CA ALA A 142 10.09 5.90 6.70
C ALA A 142 8.89 6.46 7.50
N ALA A 143 8.05 5.59 8.05
CA ALA A 143 6.92 5.97 8.89
C ALA A 143 7.37 6.72 10.15
N PHE A 144 8.44 6.25 10.81
CA PHE A 144 9.06 6.94 11.95
C PHE A 144 9.47 8.37 11.59
N HIS A 145 10.22 8.57 10.50
CA HIS A 145 10.61 9.91 10.05
C HIS A 145 9.42 10.81 9.78
N LEU A 146 8.38 10.27 9.15
CA LEU A 146 7.15 11.04 8.89
C LEU A 146 6.46 11.45 10.19
N SER A 147 6.41 10.55 11.18
CA SER A 147 5.75 10.79 12.49
C SER A 147 6.45 11.82 13.36
N ILE A 148 7.74 12.08 13.10
CA ILE A 148 8.53 13.11 13.82
C ILE A 148 8.77 14.37 12.97
N ASP A 149 7.91 14.59 11.96
CA ASP A 149 7.95 15.75 11.05
C ASP A 149 9.26 15.88 10.24
N GLU A 150 9.79 14.74 9.79
CA GLU A 150 10.95 14.63 8.90
C GLU A 150 10.58 14.04 7.52
N PRO A 151 9.63 14.64 6.77
CA PRO A 151 9.08 14.05 5.54
C PRO A 151 10.12 13.88 4.42
N MET A 152 11.15 14.72 4.36
CA MET A 152 12.22 14.59 3.38
C MET A 152 13.11 13.35 3.67
N MET A 153 13.29 13.01 4.94
CA MET A 153 13.97 11.78 5.32
C MET A 153 13.12 10.55 4.99
N ALA A 154 11.81 10.63 5.22
CA ALA A 154 10.88 9.57 4.80
C ALA A 154 10.94 9.34 3.28
N LEU A 155 10.89 10.40 2.46
CA LEU A 155 11.05 10.30 0.99
C LEU A 155 12.40 9.70 0.58
N HIS A 156 13.48 10.04 1.28
CA HIS A 156 14.80 9.45 1.03
C HIS A 156 14.78 7.93 1.28
N VAL A 157 14.21 7.49 2.40
CA VAL A 157 14.08 6.06 2.71
C VAL A 157 13.20 5.34 1.67
N HIS A 158 12.08 5.94 1.26
CA HIS A 158 11.26 5.40 0.17
C HIS A 158 12.03 5.25 -1.14
N GLY A 159 12.99 6.15 -1.43
CA GLY A 159 13.87 6.06 -2.59
C GLY A 159 14.85 4.88 -2.56
N GLU A 160 15.18 4.34 -1.38
CA GLU A 160 16.03 3.15 -1.26
C GLU A 160 15.29 1.86 -1.62
N ILE A 161 13.96 1.84 -1.47
CA ILE A 161 13.11 0.70 -1.84
C ILE A 161 12.98 0.68 -3.35
N SER A 162 13.67 -0.24 -4.02
CA SER A 162 13.71 -0.29 -5.48
C SER A 162 13.65 -1.72 -6.02
N ARG A 163 13.12 -1.85 -7.22
CA ARG A 163 13.09 -3.12 -7.96
C ARG A 163 14.49 -3.66 -8.23
N LYS A 164 15.45 -2.78 -8.54
CA LYS A 164 16.86 -3.16 -8.75
C LYS A 164 17.49 -3.79 -7.53
N SER A 165 17.03 -3.41 -6.34
CA SER A 165 17.51 -3.95 -5.08
C SER A 165 16.84 -5.25 -4.69
N GLY A 166 15.82 -5.71 -5.45
CA GLY A 166 15.13 -6.97 -5.25
C GLY A 166 13.93 -6.92 -4.32
N HIS A 167 13.50 -5.70 -3.89
CA HIS A 167 12.34 -5.56 -3.01
C HIS A 167 11.05 -6.07 -3.66
N ALA A 168 10.14 -6.60 -2.83
CA ALA A 168 8.87 -7.16 -3.29
C ALA A 168 7.95 -6.09 -3.90
N ASN A 169 7.11 -6.50 -4.87
CA ASN A 169 6.16 -5.55 -5.49
C ASN A 169 5.14 -5.00 -4.49
N GLU A 170 4.72 -5.77 -3.50
CA GLU A 170 3.87 -5.30 -2.41
C GLU A 170 4.55 -4.16 -1.63
N THR A 171 5.79 -4.34 -1.23
CA THR A 171 6.60 -3.32 -0.54
C THR A 171 6.77 -2.07 -1.40
N LEU A 172 7.02 -2.26 -2.70
CA LEU A 172 7.10 -1.17 -3.66
C LEU A 172 5.78 -0.40 -3.75
N ALA A 173 4.64 -1.08 -3.81
CA ALA A 173 3.32 -0.44 -3.84
C ALA A 173 3.10 0.41 -2.58
N ILE A 174 3.25 -0.16 -1.39
CA ILE A 174 3.09 0.55 -0.11
C ILE A 174 4.01 1.78 -0.05
N SER A 175 5.29 1.59 -0.38
CA SER A 175 6.27 2.67 -0.37
C SER A 175 5.87 3.82 -1.31
N ARG A 176 5.37 3.52 -2.51
CA ARG A 176 4.96 4.54 -3.50
C ARG A 176 3.67 5.25 -3.12
N ILE A 177 2.72 4.56 -2.46
CA ILE A 177 1.51 5.18 -1.89
C ILE A 177 1.90 6.24 -0.85
N GLN A 178 2.77 5.88 0.09
CA GLN A 178 3.21 6.82 1.12
C GLN A 178 3.99 8.00 0.53
N ALA A 179 4.87 7.74 -0.43
CA ALA A 179 5.57 8.80 -1.13
C ALA A 179 4.62 9.74 -1.90
N ALA A 180 3.58 9.20 -2.55
CA ALA A 180 2.56 10.01 -3.23
C ALA A 180 1.86 10.95 -2.26
N ARG A 181 1.45 10.46 -1.09
CA ARG A 181 0.81 11.27 -0.04
C ARG A 181 1.72 12.41 0.45
N ILE A 182 3.02 12.13 0.66
CA ILE A 182 3.99 13.15 1.07
C ILE A 182 4.14 14.20 -0.04
N HIS A 183 4.30 13.80 -1.29
CA HIS A 183 4.41 14.73 -2.42
C HIS A 183 3.14 15.58 -2.57
N LEU A 184 1.95 15.02 -2.38
CA LEU A 184 0.68 15.76 -2.38
C LEU A 184 0.67 16.83 -1.30
N ALA A 185 1.10 16.51 -0.08
CA ALA A 185 1.15 17.45 1.04
C ALA A 185 2.09 18.65 0.73
N PHE A 186 3.10 18.46 -0.11
CA PHE A 186 3.99 19.53 -0.58
C PHE A 186 3.52 20.22 -1.88
N GLY A 187 2.41 19.81 -2.45
CA GLY A 187 1.93 20.34 -3.74
C GLY A 187 2.76 19.88 -4.96
N HIS A 188 3.58 18.86 -4.82
CA HIS A 188 4.37 18.27 -5.92
C HIS A 188 3.51 17.28 -6.72
N ILE A 189 2.56 17.81 -7.47
CA ILE A 189 1.45 17.05 -8.08
C ILE A 189 1.92 15.97 -9.05
N PHE A 190 2.84 16.28 -9.96
CA PHE A 190 3.33 15.30 -10.94
C PHE A 190 4.18 14.22 -10.30
N ASP A 191 4.96 14.55 -9.25
CA ASP A 191 5.71 13.57 -8.47
C ASP A 191 4.75 12.64 -7.72
N ALA A 192 3.69 13.19 -7.14
CA ALA A 192 2.63 12.42 -6.49
C ALA A 192 1.92 11.49 -7.47
N ALA A 193 1.50 12.01 -8.64
CA ALA A 193 0.86 11.20 -9.69
C ALA A 193 1.79 10.08 -10.17
N ARG A 194 3.09 10.37 -10.36
CA ARG A 194 4.08 9.35 -10.74
C ARG A 194 4.21 8.25 -9.68
N CYS A 195 4.28 8.62 -8.41
CA CYS A 195 4.35 7.66 -7.32
C CYS A 195 3.06 6.81 -7.24
N ALA A 196 1.88 7.42 -7.35
CA ALA A 196 0.60 6.71 -7.31
C ALA A 196 0.44 5.75 -8.50
N PHE A 197 0.81 6.16 -9.72
CA PHE A 197 0.83 5.31 -10.90
C PHE A 197 1.76 4.09 -10.72
N ASN A 198 2.98 4.33 -10.23
CA ASN A 198 3.94 3.27 -9.96
C ASN A 198 3.42 2.31 -8.88
N ALA A 199 2.76 2.84 -7.83
CA ALA A 199 2.15 2.05 -6.78
C ALA A 199 1.08 1.11 -7.35
N HIS A 200 0.17 1.65 -8.18
CA HIS A 200 -0.88 0.87 -8.84
C HIS A 200 -0.29 -0.26 -9.68
N ALA A 201 0.69 0.04 -10.52
CA ALA A 201 1.36 -0.97 -11.34
C ALA A 201 2.01 -2.09 -10.50
N HIS A 202 2.68 -1.75 -9.39
CA HIS A 202 3.27 -2.74 -8.48
C HIS A 202 2.22 -3.54 -7.73
N ALA A 203 1.14 -2.92 -7.26
CA ALA A 203 0.03 -3.60 -6.60
C ALA A 203 -0.65 -4.61 -7.53
N MET A 204 -0.88 -4.25 -8.80
CA MET A 204 -1.42 -5.15 -9.82
C MET A 204 -0.50 -6.36 -10.06
N ILE A 205 0.82 -6.16 -10.15
CA ILE A 205 1.79 -7.26 -10.29
C ILE A 205 1.78 -8.16 -9.04
N ALA A 206 1.67 -7.58 -7.85
CA ALA A 206 1.59 -8.30 -6.58
C ALA A 206 0.23 -8.98 -6.37
N LYS A 207 -0.78 -8.68 -7.17
CA LYS A 207 -2.19 -9.13 -7.03
C LYS A 207 -2.82 -8.67 -5.70
N GLN A 208 -2.41 -7.51 -5.21
CA GLN A 208 -2.91 -6.88 -3.99
C GLN A 208 -4.00 -5.88 -4.37
N ILE A 209 -5.25 -6.35 -4.43
CA ILE A 209 -6.38 -5.54 -4.92
C ILE A 209 -6.61 -4.30 -4.07
N GLU A 210 -6.51 -4.39 -2.75
CA GLU A 210 -6.69 -3.26 -1.83
C GLU A 210 -5.67 -2.15 -2.12
N LEU A 211 -4.38 -2.49 -2.24
CA LEU A 211 -3.34 -1.52 -2.58
C LEU A 211 -3.52 -0.95 -4.00
N ALA A 212 -4.04 -1.76 -4.94
CA ALA A 212 -4.33 -1.30 -6.29
C ALA A 212 -5.48 -0.29 -6.31
N VAL A 213 -6.54 -0.51 -5.51
CA VAL A 213 -7.66 0.43 -5.35
C VAL A 213 -7.17 1.72 -4.70
N GLU A 214 -6.47 1.66 -3.57
CA GLU A 214 -5.93 2.82 -2.87
C GLU A 214 -5.05 3.70 -3.78
N SER A 215 -4.08 3.08 -4.45
CA SER A 215 -3.17 3.81 -5.33
C SER A 215 -3.86 4.33 -6.60
N GLY A 216 -4.81 3.56 -7.15
CA GLY A 216 -5.66 3.99 -8.26
C GLY A 216 -6.53 5.18 -7.88
N ALA A 217 -7.12 5.19 -6.67
CA ALA A 217 -7.88 6.31 -6.14
C ALA A 217 -7.06 7.60 -6.10
N ILE A 218 -5.87 7.54 -5.51
CA ILE A 218 -4.96 8.70 -5.44
C ILE A 218 -4.62 9.20 -6.86
N PHE A 219 -4.31 8.29 -7.78
CA PHE A 219 -3.97 8.65 -9.16
C PHE A 219 -5.15 9.30 -9.89
N VAL A 220 -6.36 8.76 -9.74
CA VAL A 220 -7.59 9.28 -10.36
C VAL A 220 -7.94 10.66 -9.80
N GLU A 221 -7.86 10.86 -8.48
CA GLU A 221 -8.13 12.15 -7.84
C GLU A 221 -7.17 13.25 -8.35
N ILE A 222 -5.86 12.95 -8.39
CA ILE A 222 -4.88 13.86 -8.95
C ILE A 222 -5.20 14.15 -10.42
N SER A 223 -5.40 13.10 -11.23
CA SER A 223 -5.68 13.23 -12.66
C SER A 223 -6.94 14.05 -12.92
N SER A 224 -8.00 13.82 -12.14
CA SER A 224 -9.26 14.56 -12.27
C SER A 224 -9.11 16.06 -11.98
N GLY A 225 -8.17 16.45 -11.13
CA GLY A 225 -7.88 17.84 -10.78
C GLY A 225 -6.96 18.56 -11.77
N PHE A 226 -6.04 17.83 -12.40
CA PHE A 226 -4.91 18.41 -13.14
C PHE A 226 -4.87 18.06 -14.63
N ILE A 227 -5.62 17.08 -15.12
CA ILE A 227 -5.84 16.94 -16.56
C ILE A 227 -6.70 18.11 -17.01
N ASN A 228 -6.10 19.05 -17.71
CA ASN A 228 -6.85 20.06 -18.46
C ASN A 228 -7.32 19.42 -19.76
N ASP A 229 -7.28 20.04 -20.90
CA ASP A 229 -7.91 19.55 -22.13
C ASP A 229 -7.13 18.42 -22.85
N GLU A 230 -5.96 17.99 -22.33
CA GLU A 230 -5.07 17.05 -23.01
C GLU A 230 -4.53 15.98 -22.04
N ALA A 231 -5.10 14.77 -22.08
CA ALA A 231 -4.62 13.64 -21.31
C ALA A 231 -3.16 13.27 -21.63
N GLU A 232 -2.76 13.39 -22.92
CA GLU A 232 -1.38 13.14 -23.37
C GLU A 232 -0.39 14.07 -22.67
N LYS A 233 -0.70 15.36 -22.59
CA LYS A 233 0.17 16.34 -21.92
C LYS A 233 0.33 16.07 -20.42
N PHE A 234 -0.73 15.64 -19.75
CA PHE A 234 -0.65 15.21 -18.36
C PHE A 234 0.21 13.95 -18.24
N ALA A 235 -0.01 12.95 -19.09
CA ALA A 235 0.79 11.71 -19.11
C ALA A 235 2.27 12.00 -19.36
N ASP A 236 2.60 12.90 -20.29
CA ASP A 236 3.98 13.34 -20.54
C ASP A 236 4.61 13.99 -19.31
N GLN A 237 3.91 14.89 -18.63
CA GLN A 237 4.40 15.54 -17.42
C GLN A 237 4.62 14.55 -16.28
N VAL A 238 3.73 13.54 -16.12
CA VAL A 238 3.90 12.46 -15.15
C VAL A 238 5.08 11.57 -15.54
N ALA A 239 5.25 11.24 -16.82
CA ALA A 239 6.36 10.44 -17.33
C ALA A 239 7.71 11.13 -17.17
N GLU A 240 7.76 12.45 -17.34
CA GLU A 240 8.97 13.27 -17.15
C GLU A 240 9.35 13.43 -15.67
N SER A 241 8.39 13.34 -14.76
CA SER A 241 8.64 13.39 -13.33
C SER A 241 9.52 12.22 -12.89
N LYS A 242 10.53 12.50 -12.08
CA LYS A 242 11.51 11.52 -11.59
C LYS A 242 11.77 11.71 -10.10
N PRO A 243 10.74 11.60 -9.25
CA PRO A 243 10.93 11.73 -7.82
C PRO A 243 11.89 10.66 -7.33
N LEU A 244 12.84 11.03 -6.47
CA LEU A 244 13.78 10.08 -5.87
C LEU A 244 13.05 8.94 -5.17
N SER A 245 11.96 9.25 -4.51
CA SER A 245 11.08 8.32 -3.80
C SER A 245 10.34 7.32 -4.69
N ALA A 246 10.31 7.51 -6.01
CA ALA A 246 9.83 6.50 -6.93
C ALA A 246 10.83 5.35 -7.13
N GLY A 247 12.10 5.53 -6.71
CA GLY A 247 13.14 4.49 -6.62
C GLY A 247 13.68 3.99 -7.95
N GLU A 248 13.01 4.25 -9.06
CA GLU A 248 13.35 3.64 -10.35
C GLU A 248 13.12 4.59 -11.53
N ASN A 249 14.09 4.59 -12.43
CA ASN A 249 13.94 5.09 -13.80
C ASN A 249 13.57 3.93 -14.73
N ALA A 250 12.66 3.05 -14.33
CA ALA A 250 12.35 1.89 -15.14
C ALA A 250 11.53 2.28 -16.37
N PRO A 251 11.90 1.84 -17.57
CA PRO A 251 11.17 2.14 -18.80
C PRO A 251 9.72 1.67 -18.78
N ILE A 252 9.44 0.59 -18.05
CA ILE A 252 8.09 0.02 -17.90
C ILE A 252 7.10 0.95 -17.17
N LEU A 253 7.60 2.02 -16.59
CA LEU A 253 6.80 2.99 -15.86
C LEU A 253 6.72 4.34 -16.60
N GLN A 254 6.91 4.35 -17.91
CA GLN A 254 6.47 5.46 -18.75
C GLN A 254 4.95 5.52 -18.69
N VAL A 255 4.42 6.70 -18.44
CA VAL A 255 2.97 6.93 -18.42
C VAL A 255 2.57 7.47 -19.78
N HIS A 256 1.62 6.80 -20.42
CA HIS A 256 0.99 7.24 -21.67
C HIS A 256 -0.46 7.61 -21.40
N SER A 257 -1.11 8.30 -22.33
CA SER A 257 -2.55 8.63 -22.22
C SER A 257 -3.42 7.38 -22.06
N ASP A 258 -3.06 6.30 -22.76
CA ASP A 258 -3.74 5.00 -22.65
C ASP A 258 -3.61 4.38 -21.26
N ASP A 259 -2.48 4.61 -20.57
CA ASP A 259 -2.28 4.14 -19.19
C ASP A 259 -3.16 4.91 -18.20
N VAL A 260 -3.31 6.22 -18.38
CA VAL A 260 -4.24 7.04 -17.58
C VAL A 260 -5.66 6.53 -17.74
N PHE A 261 -6.05 6.25 -18.98
CA PHE A 261 -7.34 5.66 -19.29
C PHE A 261 -7.52 4.27 -18.69
N GLY A 262 -6.51 3.41 -18.80
CA GLY A 262 -6.54 2.06 -18.25
C GLY A 262 -6.70 2.04 -16.72
N VAL A 263 -6.05 2.94 -15.98
CA VAL A 263 -6.26 3.08 -14.54
C VAL A 263 -7.68 3.55 -14.22
N LEU A 264 -8.22 4.53 -14.98
CA LEU A 264 -9.60 4.98 -14.82
C LEU A 264 -10.59 3.83 -15.02
N GLU A 265 -10.48 3.11 -16.13
CA GLU A 265 -11.38 2.00 -16.49
C GLU A 265 -11.34 0.91 -15.42
N TRP A 266 -10.15 0.54 -14.98
CA TRP A 266 -9.96 -0.42 -13.90
C TRP A 266 -10.61 0.03 -12.57
N CYS A 267 -10.45 1.30 -12.18
CA CYS A 267 -11.06 1.85 -10.97
C CYS A 267 -12.59 1.85 -11.06
N ILE A 268 -13.17 2.17 -12.24
CA ILE A 268 -14.62 2.14 -12.46
C ILE A 268 -15.15 0.71 -12.31
N GLU A 269 -14.50 -0.27 -12.92
CA GLU A 269 -14.92 -1.68 -12.84
C GLU A 269 -14.92 -2.17 -11.39
N ASN A 270 -13.85 -1.89 -10.63
CA ASN A 270 -13.75 -2.30 -9.23
C ASN A 270 -14.74 -1.56 -8.32
N THR A 271 -15.08 -0.31 -8.62
CA THR A 271 -16.11 0.43 -7.88
C THR A 271 -17.52 -0.15 -8.16
N LYS A 272 -17.81 -0.58 -9.39
CA LYS A 272 -19.09 -1.23 -9.76
C LYS A 272 -19.27 -2.59 -9.10
N GLU A 273 -18.22 -3.36 -8.90
CA GLU A 273 -18.26 -4.67 -8.24
C GLU A 273 -18.50 -4.60 -6.72
N GLY A 274 -18.74 -3.39 -6.19
CA GLY A 274 -19.12 -3.17 -4.79
C GLY A 274 -17.94 -3.01 -3.83
N TYR A 275 -16.74 -2.72 -4.33
CA TYR A 275 -15.64 -2.27 -3.49
C TYR A 275 -15.96 -0.87 -2.97
N SER A 276 -16.41 -0.78 -1.72
CA SER A 276 -16.89 0.46 -1.07
C SER A 276 -16.06 0.83 0.18
N GLY A 277 -14.77 0.44 0.22
CA GLY A 277 -13.89 0.81 1.32
C GLY A 277 -13.61 2.34 1.36
N GLU A 278 -13.11 2.84 2.48
CA GLU A 278 -12.71 4.26 2.65
C GLU A 278 -11.66 4.71 1.60
N GLU A 279 -10.98 3.76 0.98
CA GLU A 279 -9.91 3.98 -0.01
C GLU A 279 -10.39 3.90 -1.46
N SER A 280 -11.68 3.68 -1.69
CA SER A 280 -12.27 3.70 -3.04
C SER A 280 -12.20 5.10 -3.66
N PRO A 281 -11.97 5.22 -4.98
CA PRO A 281 -12.01 6.51 -5.65
C PRO A 281 -13.34 7.22 -5.41
N ASP A 282 -13.31 8.53 -5.17
CA ASP A 282 -14.51 9.34 -5.14
C ASP A 282 -15.19 9.27 -6.52
N LEU A 283 -16.45 8.86 -6.56
CA LEU A 283 -17.24 8.77 -7.79
C LEU A 283 -17.25 10.10 -8.57
N ARG A 284 -17.20 11.23 -7.88
CA ARG A 284 -17.08 12.56 -8.49
C ARG A 284 -15.76 12.72 -9.25
N ALA A 285 -14.65 12.24 -8.69
CA ALA A 285 -13.34 12.27 -9.33
C ALA A 285 -13.33 11.38 -10.59
N LEU A 286 -13.93 10.19 -10.50
CA LEU A 286 -14.08 9.27 -11.65
C LEU A 286 -14.89 9.90 -12.79
N VAL A 287 -16.06 10.48 -12.49
CA VAL A 287 -16.92 11.14 -13.48
C VAL A 287 -16.20 12.35 -14.11
N MET A 288 -15.48 13.14 -13.29
CA MET A 288 -14.72 14.29 -13.79
C MET A 288 -13.57 13.86 -14.72
N LEU A 289 -12.85 12.81 -14.36
CA LEU A 289 -11.77 12.29 -15.20
C LEU A 289 -12.32 11.71 -16.51
N ALA A 290 -13.42 10.94 -16.46
CA ALA A 290 -14.08 10.42 -17.65
C ALA A 290 -14.55 11.54 -18.59
N LYS A 291 -15.09 12.64 -18.04
CA LYS A 291 -15.43 13.84 -18.81
C LYS A 291 -14.23 14.39 -19.57
N ARG A 292 -13.08 14.53 -18.89
CA ARG A 292 -11.85 15.10 -19.48
C ARG A 292 -11.20 14.20 -20.51
N LEU A 293 -11.44 12.89 -20.39
CA LEU A 293 -11.00 11.88 -21.35
C LEU A 293 -12.02 11.62 -22.46
N GLU A 294 -13.15 12.36 -22.49
CA GLU A 294 -14.27 12.17 -23.45
C GLU A 294 -14.84 10.74 -23.43
N ARG A 295 -14.93 10.13 -22.21
CA ARG A 295 -15.35 8.75 -22.00
C ARG A 295 -16.62 8.64 -21.13
N ALA A 296 -17.59 9.52 -21.38
CA ALA A 296 -18.87 9.55 -20.65
C ALA A 296 -19.65 8.21 -20.73
N GLU A 297 -19.45 7.42 -21.78
CA GLU A 297 -20.10 6.11 -21.98
C GLU A 297 -19.78 5.11 -20.87
N LEU A 298 -18.65 5.26 -20.14
CA LEU A 298 -18.31 4.41 -19.00
C LEU A 298 -19.30 4.53 -17.83
N PHE A 299 -20.07 5.60 -17.79
CA PHE A 299 -21.09 5.88 -16.78
C PHE A 299 -22.52 5.79 -17.29
N ALA A 300 -22.77 5.07 -18.39
CA ALA A 300 -24.09 4.97 -19.00
C ALA A 300 -25.20 4.56 -18.00
N ASP A 301 -24.87 3.60 -17.10
CA ASP A 301 -25.81 3.13 -16.08
C ASP A 301 -26.15 4.24 -15.06
N LEU A 302 -25.13 4.93 -14.54
CA LEU A 302 -25.30 6.07 -13.64
C LEU A 302 -26.10 7.18 -14.34
N LEU A 303 -25.75 7.51 -15.59
CA LEU A 303 -26.38 8.58 -16.35
C LEU A 303 -27.86 8.30 -16.71
N SER A 304 -28.30 7.04 -16.61
CA SER A 304 -29.68 6.63 -16.81
C SER A 304 -30.57 6.75 -15.57
N SER A 305 -30.00 6.94 -14.37
CA SER A 305 -30.71 6.89 -13.09
C SER A 305 -30.54 8.15 -12.23
N PRO A 306 -30.97 9.35 -12.69
CA PRO A 306 -30.77 10.59 -11.93
C PRO A 306 -31.38 10.58 -10.53
N ASN A 307 -32.48 9.85 -10.34
CA ASN A 307 -33.22 9.82 -9.08
C ASN A 307 -32.49 9.08 -7.95
N GLU A 308 -31.48 8.27 -8.28
CA GLU A 308 -30.66 7.53 -7.31
C GLU A 308 -29.53 8.37 -6.72
N VAL A 309 -29.24 9.54 -7.31
CA VAL A 309 -28.16 10.43 -6.86
C VAL A 309 -28.70 11.51 -5.93
N GLU A 310 -28.17 11.55 -4.71
CA GLU A 310 -28.52 12.54 -3.68
C GLU A 310 -27.43 13.64 -3.52
N ASP A 311 -26.30 13.51 -4.16
CA ASP A 311 -25.19 14.47 -4.17
C ASP A 311 -25.37 15.49 -5.30
N ALA A 312 -25.55 16.77 -4.92
CA ALA A 312 -25.75 17.86 -5.87
C ALA A 312 -24.53 18.11 -6.78
N LEU A 313 -23.30 17.91 -6.29
CA LEU A 313 -22.08 18.07 -7.08
C LEU A 313 -21.94 16.93 -8.09
N LEU A 314 -22.19 15.70 -7.66
CA LEU A 314 -22.22 14.57 -8.58
C LEU A 314 -23.30 14.73 -9.64
N ALA A 315 -24.51 15.15 -9.26
CA ALA A 315 -25.60 15.42 -10.21
C ALA A 315 -25.22 16.53 -11.23
N ALA A 316 -24.52 17.58 -10.77
CA ALA A 316 -24.04 18.65 -11.66
C ALA A 316 -22.95 18.16 -12.62
N LEU A 317 -22.05 17.28 -12.17
CA LEU A 317 -21.06 16.63 -13.03
C LEU A 317 -21.74 15.75 -14.07
N CYS A 318 -22.70 14.92 -13.67
CA CYS A 318 -23.49 14.10 -14.59
C CYS A 318 -24.23 14.95 -15.63
N ALA A 319 -24.84 16.10 -15.22
CA ALA A 319 -25.43 17.06 -16.16
C ALA A 319 -24.41 17.56 -17.19
N SER A 320 -23.16 17.78 -16.77
CA SER A 320 -22.11 18.34 -17.62
C SER A 320 -21.52 17.37 -18.65
N ILE A 321 -21.73 16.06 -18.47
CA ILE A 321 -21.29 15.01 -19.41
C ILE A 321 -22.45 14.39 -20.18
N SER A 322 -23.69 14.77 -19.87
CA SER A 322 -24.89 14.32 -20.56
C SER A 322 -25.25 15.27 -21.69
N GLU A 323 -26.01 14.76 -22.67
CA GLU A 323 -26.51 15.53 -23.80
C GLU A 323 -28.04 15.44 -23.90
N GLY A 324 -28.67 16.42 -24.57
CA GLY A 324 -30.08 16.43 -24.90
C GLY A 324 -31.01 16.32 -23.68
N ASP A 325 -31.96 15.40 -23.73
CA ASP A 325 -32.97 15.20 -22.68
C ASP A 325 -32.32 14.72 -21.35
N SER A 326 -31.25 13.93 -21.40
CA SER A 326 -30.52 13.47 -20.24
C SER A 326 -29.90 14.64 -19.47
N ALA A 327 -29.28 15.60 -20.17
CA ALA A 327 -28.74 16.81 -19.53
C ALA A 327 -29.84 17.63 -18.82
N THR A 328 -31.04 17.70 -19.43
CA THR A 328 -32.20 18.38 -18.85
C THR A 328 -32.66 17.67 -17.56
N MET A 329 -32.77 16.35 -17.58
CA MET A 329 -33.13 15.53 -16.40
C MET A 329 -32.14 15.71 -15.24
N TRP A 330 -30.86 15.70 -15.53
CA TRP A 330 -29.82 15.90 -14.52
C TRP A 330 -29.82 17.32 -13.94
N THR A 331 -30.07 18.35 -14.79
CA THR A 331 -30.19 19.74 -14.32
C THR A 331 -31.41 19.91 -13.41
N ALA A 332 -32.53 19.25 -13.73
CA ALA A 332 -33.70 19.22 -12.86
C ALA A 332 -33.39 18.54 -11.53
N ARG A 333 -32.64 17.44 -11.52
CA ARG A 333 -32.24 16.75 -10.32
C ARG A 333 -31.35 17.61 -9.40
N VAL A 334 -30.38 18.35 -9.95
CA VAL A 334 -29.59 19.32 -9.18
C VAL A 334 -30.50 20.32 -8.46
N THR A 335 -31.49 20.89 -9.20
CA THR A 335 -32.40 21.85 -8.62
C THR A 335 -33.25 21.26 -7.50
N GLU A 336 -33.73 20.04 -7.66
CA GLU A 336 -34.50 19.30 -6.65
C GLU A 336 -33.67 19.09 -5.37
N ILE A 337 -32.44 18.55 -5.49
CA ILE A 337 -31.55 18.33 -4.34
C ILE A 337 -31.23 19.62 -3.58
N MET A 338 -30.96 20.70 -4.31
CA MET A 338 -30.67 22.00 -3.70
C MET A 338 -31.89 22.57 -2.98
N THR A 339 -33.09 22.41 -3.55
CA THR A 339 -34.33 22.89 -2.92
C THR A 339 -34.67 22.11 -1.65
N LEU A 340 -34.37 20.81 -1.60
CA LEU A 340 -34.60 19.98 -0.42
C LEU A 340 -33.64 20.30 0.75
N LYS A 341 -32.47 20.88 0.45
CA LYS A 341 -31.48 21.29 1.49
C LYS A 341 -31.78 22.67 2.09
N ASP A 342 -32.62 23.49 1.46
CA ASP A 342 -33.01 24.82 1.93
C ASP A 342 -34.29 24.80 2.81
N VAL A 343 -34.85 23.61 3.08
CA VAL A 343 -36.00 23.34 3.95
C VAL A 343 -35.53 22.61 5.22
#